data_4853ebf82cd0286c1219e3baf7d72807
#
_entry.id   4853ebf82cd0286c1219e3baf7d72807
#
_cell.length_a   1.000
_cell.length_b   1.000
_cell.length_c   1.000
_cell.angle_alpha   90.00
_cell.angle_beta   90.00
_cell.angle_gamma   90.00
#
_symmetry.space_group_name_H-M   'P 1'
#
loop_
_entity.id
_entity.type
_entity.pdbx_description
1 polymer ?
#
loop_
_entity_poly.entity_id
_entity_poly.type
_entity_poly.pdbx_seq_one_letter_code
_entity_poly.pdbx_strand_id
1 'polypeptide(L)'
;DVRFHPRCPYRPRPWTLFLPALLVAVREGPRLTAIQRIFLDTQTTSYRMKLMLGRPARGAWQGEGGGQGTLALAEGFETARAFTILNEIPCWATMGARRFDQIQLPSSIERLILAIDNDAEGRRGATKAEERYARPGLSIERMLPRDGFKDWAKVLETGERRFMKPSL
;
A
#
# COMPACT_ATOMS: atom_id res chain seq x y z
N ASP A 1 -10.65 3.27 -4.19
CA ASP A 1 -11.59 3.83 -3.19
C ASP A 1 -10.87 4.72 -2.17
N VAL A 2 -10.73 6.00 -2.48
CA VAL A 2 -10.24 7.05 -1.57
C VAL A 2 -11.27 8.17 -1.54
N ARG A 3 -11.58 8.68 -0.34
CA ARG A 3 -12.54 9.78 -0.14
C ARG A 3 -11.98 10.77 0.87
N PHE A 4 -12.24 12.05 0.66
CA PHE A 4 -11.98 13.08 1.65
C PHE A 4 -13.18 13.26 2.57
N HIS A 5 -12.94 13.37 3.87
CA HIS A 5 -13.95 13.66 4.89
C HIS A 5 -13.51 14.89 5.70
N PRO A 6 -14.23 16.03 5.60
CA PRO A 6 -13.77 17.28 6.23
C PRO A 6 -13.84 17.26 7.76
N ARG A 7 -14.70 16.40 8.34
CA ARG A 7 -14.95 16.32 9.78
C ARG A 7 -15.04 14.86 10.26
N CYS A 8 -14.03 14.05 9.96
CA CYS A 8 -13.97 12.66 10.40
C CYS A 8 -13.84 12.59 11.93
N PRO A 9 -14.68 11.80 12.63
CA PRO A 9 -14.62 11.71 14.07
C PRO A 9 -13.34 10.98 14.51
N TYR A 10 -12.65 11.59 15.45
CA TYR A 10 -11.55 11.02 16.22
C TYR A 10 -11.90 11.07 17.71
N ARG A 11 -11.81 9.93 18.39
CA ARG A 11 -12.23 9.81 19.80
C ARG A 11 -11.06 9.50 20.72
N PRO A 12 -10.17 10.48 21.00
CA PRO A 12 -9.27 10.38 22.13
C PRO A 12 -10.13 10.55 23.40
N ARG A 13 -10.13 9.56 24.28
CA ARG A 13 -10.92 9.67 25.51
C ARG A 13 -10.45 10.86 26.35
N PRO A 14 -11.36 11.63 26.98
CA PRO A 14 -12.82 11.47 27.02
C PRO A 14 -13.57 12.19 25.87
N TRP A 15 -12.87 12.84 24.95
CA TRP A 15 -13.45 13.76 23.97
C TRP A 15 -13.65 13.13 22.59
N THR A 16 -14.48 13.77 21.78
CA THR A 16 -14.57 13.53 20.34
C THR A 16 -14.12 14.77 19.62
N LEU A 17 -13.10 14.65 18.79
CA LEU A 17 -12.64 15.68 17.87
C LEU A 17 -13.12 15.35 16.45
N PHE A 18 -13.30 16.38 15.64
CA PHE A 18 -13.65 16.26 14.24
C PHE A 18 -12.54 16.86 13.39
N LEU A 19 -11.80 16.02 12.69
CA LEU A 19 -10.62 16.40 11.94
C LEU A 19 -10.77 16.02 10.46
N PRO A 20 -10.18 16.78 9.54
CA PRO A 20 -10.15 16.39 8.14
C PRO A 20 -9.32 15.12 7.96
N ALA A 21 -9.81 14.20 7.13
CA ALA A 21 -9.13 12.94 6.88
C ALA A 21 -9.34 12.45 5.45
N LEU A 22 -8.35 11.73 4.92
CA LEU A 22 -8.54 10.82 3.80
C LEU A 22 -9.02 9.47 4.35
N LEU A 23 -10.03 8.92 3.72
CA LEU A 23 -10.59 7.60 4.00
C LEU A 23 -10.14 6.68 2.88
N VAL A 24 -9.32 5.69 3.22
CA VAL A 24 -8.78 4.70 2.30
C VAL A 24 -9.45 3.37 2.56
N ALA A 25 -10.21 2.87 1.58
CA ALA A 25 -10.95 1.63 1.72
C ALA A 25 -10.01 0.42 1.65
N VAL A 26 -10.18 -0.52 2.59
CA VAL A 26 -9.51 -1.82 2.59
C VAL A 26 -10.54 -2.88 2.23
N ARG A 27 -10.28 -3.63 1.16
CA ARG A 27 -11.22 -4.61 0.62
C ARG A 27 -10.61 -5.99 0.50
N GLU A 28 -11.43 -6.99 0.74
CA GLU A 28 -11.18 -8.38 0.40
C GLU A 28 -12.13 -8.74 -0.76
N GLY A 29 -11.63 -8.76 -1.98
CA GLY A 29 -12.46 -8.76 -3.17
C GLY A 29 -13.39 -7.53 -3.19
N PRO A 30 -14.70 -7.67 -3.43
CA PRO A 30 -15.65 -6.56 -3.42
C PRO A 30 -16.01 -6.08 -2.01
N ARG A 31 -15.74 -6.87 -0.97
CA ARG A 31 -16.17 -6.61 0.41
C ARG A 31 -15.28 -5.57 1.08
N LEU A 32 -15.89 -4.47 1.58
CA LEU A 32 -15.23 -3.53 2.47
C LEU A 32 -15.02 -4.17 3.85
N THR A 33 -13.77 -4.30 4.30
CA THR A 33 -13.41 -4.92 5.59
C THR A 33 -12.92 -3.91 6.61
N ALA A 34 -12.28 -2.84 6.14
CA ALA A 34 -11.79 -1.77 7.00
C ALA A 34 -11.64 -0.45 6.22
N ILE A 35 -11.42 0.63 6.96
CA ILE A 35 -11.09 1.94 6.42
C ILE A 35 -9.87 2.46 7.18
N GLN A 36 -8.78 2.76 6.47
CA GLN A 36 -7.71 3.54 7.05
C GLN A 36 -8.09 5.02 6.99
N ARG A 37 -8.09 5.68 8.13
CA ARG A 37 -8.32 7.12 8.28
C ARG A 37 -6.98 7.81 8.42
N ILE A 38 -6.60 8.60 7.43
CA ILE A 38 -5.37 9.40 7.43
C ILE A 38 -5.77 10.82 7.80
N PHE A 39 -5.61 11.17 9.07
CA PHE A 39 -5.96 12.49 9.58
C PHE A 39 -4.94 13.52 9.14
N LEU A 40 -5.41 14.55 8.43
CA LEU A 40 -4.55 15.55 7.81
C LEU A 40 -4.17 16.65 8.81
N ASP A 41 -2.98 17.18 8.65
CA ASP A 41 -2.59 18.43 9.27
C ASP A 41 -3.00 19.57 8.34
N THR A 42 -3.85 20.47 8.84
CA THR A 42 -4.35 21.61 8.05
C THR A 42 -3.34 22.74 7.90
N GLN A 43 -2.24 22.69 8.63
CA GLN A 43 -1.19 23.72 8.60
C GLN A 43 0.04 23.28 7.80
N THR A 44 0.14 21.99 7.50
CA THR A 44 1.26 21.40 6.74
C THR A 44 0.73 20.50 5.63
N THR A 45 1.60 20.06 4.75
CA THR A 45 1.26 19.07 3.71
C THR A 45 1.35 17.63 4.21
N SER A 46 1.52 17.44 5.53
CA SER A 46 1.69 16.14 6.16
C SER A 46 0.39 15.61 6.77
N TYR A 47 0.45 14.44 7.37
CA TYR A 47 -0.63 13.90 8.18
C TYR A 47 -0.25 13.86 9.66
N ARG A 48 -1.26 13.95 10.54
CA ARG A 48 -1.08 13.86 11.99
C ARG A 48 -0.97 12.40 12.46
N MET A 49 -1.85 11.55 11.95
CA MET A 49 -1.91 10.14 12.34
C MET A 49 -2.68 9.31 11.32
N LYS A 50 -2.45 7.99 11.35
CA LYS A 50 -3.20 6.99 10.58
C LYS A 50 -3.86 6.02 11.54
N LEU A 51 -5.16 5.83 11.43
CA LEU A 51 -5.93 4.92 12.28
C LEU A 51 -6.80 3.99 11.44
N MET A 52 -6.80 2.72 11.79
CA MET A 52 -7.68 1.73 11.17
C MET A 52 -9.04 1.70 11.88
N LEU A 53 -10.11 1.69 11.10
CA LEU A 53 -11.46 1.41 11.54
C LEU A 53 -11.90 0.10 10.89
N GLY A 54 -12.32 -0.87 11.68
CA GLY A 54 -12.64 -2.22 11.21
C GLY A 54 -11.44 -3.17 11.28
N ARG A 55 -11.58 -4.34 10.67
CA ARG A 55 -10.55 -5.39 10.64
C ARG A 55 -10.14 -5.61 9.18
N PRO A 56 -8.90 -5.32 8.80
CA PRO A 56 -8.46 -5.46 7.42
C PRO A 56 -8.46 -6.91 6.93
N ALA A 57 -8.45 -7.90 7.82
CA ALA A 57 -8.47 -9.33 7.49
C ALA A 57 -7.45 -9.67 6.38
N ARG A 58 -7.89 -10.24 5.26
CA ARG A 58 -7.05 -10.52 4.08
C ARG A 58 -7.13 -9.43 3.02
N GLY A 59 -7.74 -8.30 3.36
CA GLY A 59 -7.96 -7.18 2.46
C GLY A 59 -6.76 -6.26 2.32
N ALA A 60 -6.74 -5.52 1.21
CA ALA A 60 -5.80 -4.47 0.86
C ALA A 60 -6.56 -3.24 0.34
N TRP A 61 -5.90 -2.10 0.26
CA TRP A 61 -6.33 -1.07 -0.67
C TRP A 61 -5.96 -1.52 -2.08
N GLN A 62 -6.97 -1.64 -2.95
CA GLN A 62 -6.81 -2.32 -4.23
C GLN A 62 -6.52 -1.37 -5.42
N GLY A 63 -6.35 -0.07 -5.19
CA GLY A 63 -5.97 0.87 -6.23
C GLY A 63 -6.89 0.88 -7.45
N GLU A 64 -6.37 1.36 -8.56
CA GLU A 64 -6.98 1.31 -9.89
C GLU A 64 -6.33 0.16 -10.66
N GLY A 65 -7.12 -0.85 -11.00
CA GLY A 65 -6.61 -2.02 -11.70
C GLY A 65 -6.00 -3.06 -10.76
N GLY A 66 -5.38 -4.06 -11.34
CA GLY A 66 -4.84 -5.21 -10.61
C GLY A 66 -5.87 -6.33 -10.50
N GLY A 67 -5.53 -7.45 -11.08
CA GLY A 67 -6.39 -8.64 -11.11
C GLY A 67 -6.06 -9.53 -12.28
N GLN A 68 -5.20 -9.09 -13.19
CA GLN A 68 -4.75 -9.90 -14.33
C GLN A 68 -3.25 -9.72 -14.54
N GLY A 69 -2.54 -10.84 -14.70
CA GLY A 69 -1.12 -10.86 -15.03
C GLY A 69 -0.23 -10.35 -13.91
N THR A 70 0.11 -9.07 -13.88
CA THR A 70 1.06 -8.48 -12.93
C THR A 70 0.36 -7.65 -11.86
N LEU A 71 0.77 -7.86 -10.59
CA LEU A 71 0.34 -7.07 -9.45
C LEU A 71 1.53 -6.78 -8.55
N ALA A 72 1.63 -5.55 -8.04
CA ALA A 72 2.55 -5.22 -6.97
C ALA A 72 1.84 -5.12 -5.61
N LEU A 73 2.57 -5.40 -4.54
CA LEU A 73 2.17 -5.11 -3.16
C LEU A 73 3.16 -4.15 -2.54
N ALA A 74 2.66 -3.12 -1.85
CA ALA A 74 3.45 -2.19 -1.04
C ALA A 74 2.89 -2.09 0.38
N GLU A 75 3.67 -1.56 1.31
CA GLU A 75 3.26 -1.46 2.70
C GLU A 75 2.10 -0.48 2.90
N GLY A 76 2.29 0.76 2.50
CA GLY A 76 1.37 1.85 2.72
C GLY A 76 0.64 2.31 1.47
N PHE A 77 -0.47 3.04 1.68
CA PHE A 77 -1.25 3.63 0.59
C PHE A 77 -0.41 4.57 -0.28
N GLU A 78 0.37 5.45 0.33
CA GLU A 78 1.19 6.43 -0.37
C GLU A 78 2.28 5.75 -1.18
N THR A 79 2.94 4.74 -0.61
CA THR A 79 3.98 3.94 -1.28
C THR A 79 3.39 3.18 -2.48
N ALA A 80 2.22 2.55 -2.31
CA ALA A 80 1.55 1.83 -3.39
C ALA A 80 1.15 2.77 -4.54
N ARG A 81 0.60 3.94 -4.20
CA ARG A 81 0.22 4.94 -5.20
C ARG A 81 1.43 5.47 -5.96
N ALA A 82 2.51 5.79 -5.24
CA ALA A 82 3.77 6.23 -5.83
C ALA A 82 4.38 5.17 -6.76
N PHE A 83 4.39 3.91 -6.31
CA PHE A 83 4.87 2.79 -7.13
C PHE A 83 4.10 2.68 -8.45
N THR A 84 2.77 2.74 -8.41
CA THR A 84 1.94 2.71 -9.62
C THR A 84 2.26 3.87 -10.56
N ILE A 85 2.43 5.09 -10.04
CA ILE A 85 2.74 6.28 -10.86
C ILE A 85 4.12 6.17 -11.51
N LEU A 86 5.11 5.63 -10.78
CA LEU A 86 6.48 5.53 -11.25
C LEU A 86 6.71 4.39 -12.24
N ASN A 87 6.00 3.28 -12.09
CA ASN A 87 6.25 2.05 -12.82
C ASN A 87 5.12 1.62 -13.76
N GLU A 88 3.97 2.31 -13.72
CA GLU A 88 2.76 1.97 -14.52
C GLU A 88 2.24 0.54 -14.26
N ILE A 89 2.55 -0.01 -13.07
CA ILE A 89 2.13 -1.32 -12.62
C ILE A 89 1.09 -1.15 -11.50
N PRO A 90 -0.07 -1.82 -11.57
CA PRO A 90 -1.04 -1.82 -10.48
C PRO A 90 -0.38 -2.27 -9.16
N CYS A 91 -0.55 -1.47 -8.12
CA CYS A 91 -0.01 -1.78 -6.80
C CYS A 91 -1.08 -1.67 -5.72
N TRP A 92 -1.21 -2.72 -4.91
CA TRP A 92 -2.09 -2.73 -3.76
C TRP A 92 -1.33 -2.40 -2.48
N ALA A 93 -1.98 -1.71 -1.54
CA ALA A 93 -1.38 -1.45 -0.24
C ALA A 93 -1.86 -2.49 0.79
N THR A 94 -0.90 -3.14 1.44
CA THR A 94 -1.17 -4.16 2.46
C THR A 94 -1.63 -3.56 3.79
N MET A 95 -1.40 -2.26 4.00
CA MET A 95 -1.68 -1.50 5.23
C MET A 95 -0.80 -1.93 6.42
N GLY A 96 0.46 -2.23 6.13
CA GLY A 96 1.51 -2.53 7.09
C GLY A 96 2.45 -3.64 6.61
N ALA A 97 3.76 -3.52 6.91
CA ALA A 97 4.79 -4.47 6.48
C ALA A 97 4.53 -5.92 6.93
N ARG A 98 3.92 -6.09 8.11
CA ARG A 98 3.57 -7.42 8.66
C ARG A 98 2.39 -8.09 7.96
N ARG A 99 1.85 -7.45 6.93
CA ARG A 99 0.65 -7.95 6.22
C ARG A 99 0.93 -8.37 4.79
N PHE A 100 2.17 -8.30 4.34
CA PHE A 100 2.54 -8.73 2.98
C PHE A 100 2.11 -10.17 2.67
N ASP A 101 2.17 -11.08 3.63
CA ASP A 101 1.80 -12.50 3.52
C ASP A 101 0.31 -12.80 3.77
N GLN A 102 -0.49 -11.77 4.08
CA GLN A 102 -1.90 -11.95 4.48
C GLN A 102 -2.91 -11.61 3.40
N ILE A 103 -2.49 -10.98 2.31
CA ILE A 103 -3.41 -10.46 1.29
C ILE A 103 -3.99 -11.60 0.44
N GLN A 104 -5.28 -11.52 0.16
CA GLN A 104 -5.91 -12.40 -0.80
C GLN A 104 -5.63 -11.94 -2.23
N LEU A 105 -4.71 -12.62 -2.89
CA LEU A 105 -4.36 -12.35 -4.28
C LEU A 105 -5.39 -12.97 -5.22
N PRO A 106 -5.72 -12.30 -6.34
CA PRO A 106 -6.47 -12.92 -7.43
C PRO A 106 -5.72 -14.14 -8.00
N SER A 107 -6.47 -15.17 -8.38
CA SER A 107 -5.88 -16.39 -8.96
C SER A 107 -5.24 -16.15 -10.33
N SER A 108 -5.66 -15.11 -11.04
CA SER A 108 -5.20 -14.69 -12.37
C SER A 108 -3.85 -13.96 -12.37
N ILE A 109 -3.23 -13.76 -11.18
CA ILE A 109 -1.91 -13.14 -11.10
C ILE A 109 -0.83 -14.18 -11.42
N GLU A 110 0.02 -13.85 -12.40
CA GLU A 110 1.18 -14.64 -12.85
C GLU A 110 2.51 -14.05 -12.38
N ARG A 111 2.52 -12.75 -12.09
CA ARG A 111 3.71 -12.02 -11.59
C ARG A 111 3.34 -11.15 -10.39
N LEU A 112 3.98 -11.43 -9.26
CA LEU A 112 3.84 -10.65 -8.02
C LEU A 112 5.11 -9.86 -7.76
N ILE A 113 4.98 -8.55 -7.62
CA ILE A 113 6.08 -7.66 -7.25
C ILE A 113 5.90 -7.23 -5.80
N LEU A 114 6.91 -7.47 -4.97
CA LEU A 114 6.95 -6.98 -3.61
C LEU A 114 7.70 -5.64 -3.60
N ALA A 115 6.95 -4.54 -3.71
CA ALA A 115 7.45 -3.17 -3.71
C ALA A 115 7.72 -2.73 -2.25
N ILE A 116 8.80 -3.21 -1.69
CA ILE A 116 9.14 -3.06 -0.28
C ILE A 116 9.87 -1.76 0.02
N ASP A 117 9.72 -1.28 1.25
CA ASP A 117 10.50 -0.19 1.79
C ASP A 117 11.94 -0.65 2.06
N ASN A 118 12.90 0.26 1.97
CA ASN A 118 14.32 -0.06 2.15
C ASN A 118 14.71 -0.16 3.63
N ASP A 119 14.01 -1.01 4.36
CA ASP A 119 14.28 -1.28 5.77
C ASP A 119 14.19 -2.79 6.11
N ALA A 120 14.54 -3.14 7.35
CA ALA A 120 14.56 -4.52 7.79
C ALA A 120 13.16 -5.13 7.92
N GLU A 121 12.12 -4.32 8.19
CA GLU A 121 10.74 -4.80 8.33
C GLU A 121 10.14 -5.15 6.95
N GLY A 122 10.36 -4.31 5.94
CA GLY A 122 10.00 -4.57 4.55
C GLY A 122 10.65 -5.86 4.02
N ARG A 123 11.95 -6.04 4.27
CA ARG A 123 12.66 -7.27 3.87
C ARG A 123 12.11 -8.52 4.54
N ARG A 124 11.81 -8.48 5.84
CA ARG A 124 11.18 -9.62 6.56
C ARG A 124 9.77 -9.92 6.05
N GLY A 125 8.99 -8.86 5.79
CA GLY A 125 7.65 -9.01 5.19
C GLY A 125 7.69 -9.68 3.83
N ALA A 126 8.65 -9.28 2.97
CA ALA A 126 8.84 -9.88 1.66
C ALA A 126 9.19 -11.37 1.74
N THR A 127 10.12 -11.77 2.62
CA THR A 127 10.47 -13.20 2.79
C THR A 127 9.25 -14.05 3.14
N LYS A 128 8.42 -13.59 4.08
CA LYS A 128 7.17 -14.30 4.43
C LYS A 128 6.18 -14.35 3.28
N ALA A 129 6.08 -13.27 2.50
CA ALA A 129 5.20 -13.22 1.34
C ALA A 129 5.65 -14.19 0.24
N GLU A 130 6.95 -14.29 -0.03
CA GLU A 130 7.51 -15.27 -0.98
C GLU A 130 7.16 -16.70 -0.57
N GLU A 131 7.39 -17.05 0.70
CA GLU A 131 7.05 -18.37 1.22
C GLU A 131 5.53 -18.65 1.13
N ARG A 132 4.71 -17.65 1.47
CA ARG A 132 3.25 -17.79 1.53
C ARG A 132 2.59 -17.90 0.16
N TYR A 133 3.11 -17.19 -0.84
CA TYR A 133 2.49 -17.12 -2.17
C TYR A 133 3.14 -18.03 -3.20
N ALA A 134 4.25 -18.68 -2.86
CA ALA A 134 4.92 -19.64 -3.76
C ALA A 134 3.92 -20.66 -4.30
N ARG A 135 3.75 -20.67 -5.62
CA ARG A 135 2.90 -21.62 -6.35
C ARG A 135 3.37 -21.77 -7.80
N PRO A 136 3.10 -22.91 -8.47
CA PRO A 136 3.39 -23.04 -9.88
C PRO A 136 2.71 -21.93 -10.71
N GLY A 137 3.42 -21.38 -11.68
CA GLY A 137 2.92 -20.34 -12.57
C GLY A 137 2.90 -18.91 -11.98
N LEU A 138 3.36 -18.70 -10.74
CA LEU A 138 3.53 -17.37 -10.17
C LEU A 138 5.01 -17.05 -10.00
N SER A 139 5.49 -16.03 -10.71
CA SER A 139 6.80 -15.43 -10.44
C SER A 139 6.67 -14.39 -9.31
N ILE A 140 7.63 -14.38 -8.39
CA ILE A 140 7.67 -13.40 -7.30
C ILE A 140 9.02 -12.71 -7.32
N GLU A 141 9.02 -11.37 -7.29
CA GLU A 141 10.24 -10.58 -7.28
C GLU A 141 10.14 -9.44 -6.27
N ARG A 142 11.28 -8.99 -5.75
CA ARG A 142 11.36 -7.81 -4.88
C ARG A 142 11.80 -6.60 -5.70
N MET A 143 11.13 -5.47 -5.49
CA MET A 143 11.58 -4.18 -5.99
C MET A 143 11.79 -3.23 -4.82
N LEU A 144 12.99 -2.68 -4.72
CA LEU A 144 13.33 -1.65 -3.76
C LEU A 144 13.35 -0.28 -4.43
N PRO A 145 13.05 0.79 -3.69
CA PRO A 145 13.36 2.13 -4.17
C PRO A 145 14.87 2.23 -4.44
N ARG A 146 15.24 3.13 -5.34
CA ARG A 146 16.67 3.35 -5.65
C ARG A 146 17.44 3.75 -4.39
N ASP A 147 18.77 3.56 -4.44
CA ASP A 147 19.65 3.89 -3.33
C ASP A 147 19.45 5.33 -2.83
N GLY A 148 19.50 5.48 -1.50
CA GLY A 148 19.28 6.75 -0.82
C GLY A 148 17.82 7.07 -0.47
N PHE A 149 16.86 6.29 -0.97
CA PHE A 149 15.43 6.48 -0.63
C PHE A 149 14.91 5.40 0.28
N LYS A 150 14.10 5.80 1.26
CA LYS A 150 13.46 4.88 2.18
C LYS A 150 12.33 4.10 1.52
N ASP A 151 11.50 4.78 0.76
CA ASP A 151 10.28 4.24 0.16
C ASP A 151 9.99 4.87 -1.21
N TRP A 152 9.03 4.30 -1.93
CA TRP A 152 8.64 4.76 -3.26
C TRP A 152 7.94 6.14 -3.26
N ALA A 153 7.28 6.51 -2.15
CA ALA A 153 6.68 7.82 -2.03
C ALA A 153 7.76 8.91 -2.03
N LYS A 154 8.89 8.67 -1.34
CA LYS A 154 10.04 9.58 -1.37
C LYS A 154 10.69 9.70 -2.75
N VAL A 155 10.74 8.62 -3.51
CA VAL A 155 11.20 8.68 -4.91
C VAL A 155 10.29 9.59 -5.74
N LEU A 156 8.97 9.45 -5.60
CA LEU A 156 8.01 10.26 -6.35
C LEU A 156 8.09 11.75 -5.97
N GLU A 157 8.31 12.07 -4.70
CA GLU A 157 8.43 13.46 -4.20
C GLU A 157 9.57 14.23 -4.89
N THR A 158 10.63 13.56 -5.34
CA THR A 158 11.75 14.22 -6.04
C THR A 158 11.44 14.62 -7.48
N GLY A 159 10.27 14.26 -8.01
CA GLY A 159 9.86 14.57 -9.38
C GLY A 159 10.62 13.82 -10.47
N GLU A 160 11.56 12.98 -10.12
CA GLU A 160 12.34 12.20 -11.07
C GLU A 160 11.58 10.99 -11.59
N ARG A 161 10.79 11.18 -12.61
CA ARG A 161 10.20 10.09 -13.41
C ARG A 161 11.30 9.44 -14.27
N ARG A 162 12.01 8.48 -13.73
CA ARG A 162 12.84 7.58 -14.54
C ARG A 162 12.18 6.21 -14.58
N PHE A 163 11.61 5.90 -15.72
CA PHE A 163 11.27 4.54 -16.08
C PHE A 163 12.53 3.69 -15.97
N MET A 164 12.62 2.81 -14.99
CA MET A 164 13.59 1.73 -15.02
C MET A 164 13.11 0.73 -16.08
N LYS A 165 13.70 0.78 -17.28
CA LYS A 165 13.59 -0.35 -18.21
C LYS A 165 14.15 -1.58 -17.50
N PRO A 166 13.46 -2.73 -17.51
CA PRO A 166 14.06 -3.98 -17.06
C PRO A 166 15.32 -4.21 -17.89
N SER A 167 16.42 -4.54 -17.22
CA SER A 167 17.60 -5.05 -17.89
C SER A 167 17.22 -6.34 -18.61
N LEU A 168 17.44 -6.37 -19.95
CA LEU A 168 17.29 -7.53 -20.81
C LEU A 168 18.24 -8.64 -20.37
#